data_2e634c274db09dfab53a77af1b0c3688
#
_entry.id   2e634c274db09dfab53a77af1b0c3688
#
_cell.length_a   1.000
_cell.length_b   1.000
_cell.length_c   1.000
_cell.angle_alpha   90.00
_cell.angle_beta   90.00
_cell.angle_gamma   90.00
#
_symmetry.space_group_name_H-M   'P 1'
#
loop_
_entity.id
_entity.type
_entity.pdbx_description
1 polymer ?
#
loop_
_entity_poly.entity_id
_entity_poly.type
_entity_poly.pdbx_seq_one_letter_code
_entity_poly.pdbx_strand_id
1 'polypeptide(L)'
;MAMKVRRIVTGHNASGKAIVKTDEQVTAVPRVDAGISGCEIWSTDQMPIDNSSAADAAQRAGLVKHNNYVGNGGGSTFRINEWAPGHARFTHRTETMDYVMVLSGEIDLEFDSGEVVHLKVGDIVVQRGTMHTWVNKGSVPAVTAFILIDAKPVEVNGKEMRTVFPVPDGSQKAED
;
A
#
# COMPACT_ATOMS: atom_id res chain seq x y z
N MET A 1 11.88 11.19 14.55
CA MET A 1 11.02 12.20 13.87
C MET A 1 10.13 11.42 12.89
N ALA A 2 8.81 11.70 12.82
CA ALA A 2 7.96 11.00 11.86
C ALA A 2 8.37 11.35 10.42
N MET A 3 8.35 10.36 9.53
CA MET A 3 8.58 10.54 8.09
C MET A 3 7.59 11.56 7.52
N LYS A 4 8.06 12.42 6.62
CA LYS A 4 7.23 13.38 5.88
C LYS A 4 7.47 13.23 4.39
N VAL A 5 6.39 13.27 3.62
CA VAL A 5 6.42 13.19 2.16
C VAL A 5 5.77 14.44 1.59
N ARG A 6 6.47 15.16 0.71
CA ARG A 6 5.84 16.26 -0.03
C ARG A 6 4.93 15.70 -1.09
N ARG A 7 3.66 16.07 -1.03
CA ARG A 7 2.62 15.71 -2.00
C ARG A 7 2.26 16.92 -2.85
N ILE A 8 2.38 16.77 -4.17
CA ILE A 8 1.96 17.76 -5.14
C ILE A 8 0.80 17.18 -5.94
N VAL A 9 -0.34 17.88 -5.96
CA VAL A 9 -1.52 17.49 -6.73
C VAL A 9 -1.74 18.52 -7.82
N THR A 10 -1.88 18.06 -9.05
CA THR A 10 -2.18 18.89 -10.21
C THR A 10 -3.68 18.97 -10.46
N GLY A 11 -4.11 20.00 -11.15
CA GLY A 11 -5.51 20.18 -11.55
C GLY A 11 -5.61 21.23 -12.64
N HIS A 12 -6.82 21.75 -12.84
CA HIS A 12 -7.10 22.79 -13.83
C HIS A 12 -7.76 23.99 -13.18
N ASN A 13 -7.45 25.19 -13.69
CA ASN A 13 -8.17 26.41 -13.34
C ASN A 13 -9.46 26.56 -14.16
N ALA A 14 -10.22 27.63 -13.91
CA ALA A 14 -11.49 27.88 -14.58
C ALA A 14 -11.36 28.07 -16.13
N SER A 15 -10.16 28.36 -16.63
CA SER A 15 -9.89 28.45 -18.07
C SER A 15 -9.33 27.16 -18.67
N GLY A 16 -9.32 26.05 -17.91
CA GLY A 16 -8.84 24.73 -18.35
C GLY A 16 -7.31 24.58 -18.38
N LYS A 17 -6.55 25.56 -17.87
CA LYS A 17 -5.08 25.47 -17.82
C LYS A 17 -4.63 24.65 -16.62
N ALA A 18 -3.62 23.80 -16.83
CA ALA A 18 -3.00 23.01 -15.77
C ALA A 18 -2.37 23.90 -14.69
N ILE A 19 -2.61 23.56 -13.44
CA ILE A 19 -2.07 24.25 -12.26
C ILE A 19 -1.62 23.22 -11.21
N VAL A 20 -0.78 23.67 -10.28
CA VAL A 20 -0.61 23.00 -9.00
C VAL A 20 -1.82 23.35 -8.14
N LYS A 21 -2.62 22.34 -7.78
CA LYS A 21 -3.80 22.50 -6.93
C LYS A 21 -3.45 22.44 -5.46
N THR A 22 -2.53 21.54 -5.11
CA THR A 22 -2.06 21.33 -3.73
C THR A 22 -0.55 21.08 -3.73
N ASP A 23 0.15 21.65 -2.77
CA ASP A 23 1.56 21.42 -2.48
C ASP A 23 1.71 21.41 -0.94
N GLU A 24 1.87 20.22 -0.36
CA GLU A 24 1.82 20.05 1.09
C GLU A 24 2.75 18.95 1.59
N GLN A 25 2.96 18.91 2.91
CA GLN A 25 3.67 17.83 3.59
C GLN A 25 2.67 16.87 4.23
N VAL A 26 2.69 15.62 3.80
CA VAL A 26 1.95 14.52 4.45
C VAL A 26 2.84 13.89 5.50
N THR A 27 2.37 13.83 6.74
CA THR A 27 3.11 13.22 7.85
C THR A 27 2.68 11.76 8.01
N ALA A 28 3.65 10.87 8.15
CA ALA A 28 3.39 9.47 8.41
C ALA A 28 2.69 9.25 9.75
N VAL A 29 1.74 8.35 9.75
CA VAL A 29 1.03 7.88 10.94
C VAL A 29 1.37 6.42 11.20
N PRO A 30 1.43 5.97 12.47
CA PRO A 30 1.62 4.55 12.78
C PRO A 30 0.55 3.69 12.13
N ARG A 31 0.96 2.55 11.60
CA ARG A 31 0.08 1.54 11.00
C ARG A 31 0.23 0.25 11.78
N VAL A 32 -0.89 -0.38 12.02
CA VAL A 32 -1.14 -1.72 12.57
C VAL A 32 -0.34 -2.08 13.82
N ASP A 33 0.96 -1.96 13.91
CA ASP A 33 1.77 -2.29 15.08
C ASP A 33 3.09 -1.53 15.13
N ALA A 34 3.76 -1.62 16.26
CA ALA A 34 5.01 -0.92 16.50
C ALA A 34 6.03 -1.18 15.40
N GLY A 35 6.51 -0.12 14.79
CA GLY A 35 7.60 -0.17 13.82
C GLY A 35 7.21 0.00 12.36
N ILE A 36 5.92 0.12 12.03
CA ILE A 36 5.47 0.47 10.67
C ILE A 36 4.69 1.78 10.73
N SER A 37 5.08 2.73 9.89
CA SER A 37 4.35 3.98 9.69
C SER A 37 4.13 4.26 8.21
N GLY A 38 3.14 5.08 7.87
CA GLY A 38 2.84 5.35 6.47
C GLY A 38 2.15 6.66 6.21
N CYS A 39 2.40 7.21 5.02
CA CYS A 39 1.67 8.31 4.42
C CYS A 39 0.75 7.75 3.34
N GLU A 40 -0.54 8.00 3.44
CA GLU A 40 -1.43 7.81 2.30
C GLU A 40 -1.34 9.01 1.39
N ILE A 41 -0.85 8.78 0.17
CA ILE A 41 -0.59 9.84 -0.80
C ILE A 41 -1.85 10.16 -1.60
N TRP A 42 -2.53 9.10 -2.08
CA TRP A 42 -3.74 9.24 -2.88
C TRP A 42 -4.57 7.96 -2.81
N SER A 43 -5.88 8.09 -2.98
CA SER A 43 -6.77 6.94 -3.18
C SER A 43 -7.84 7.26 -4.21
N THR A 44 -8.34 6.22 -4.87
CA THR A 44 -9.47 6.27 -5.79
C THR A 44 -10.43 5.15 -5.46
N ASP A 45 -11.70 5.27 -5.84
CA ASP A 45 -12.78 4.36 -5.46
C ASP A 45 -13.49 3.73 -6.66
N GLN A 46 -12.99 3.94 -7.87
CA GLN A 46 -13.59 3.41 -9.09
C GLN A 46 -12.56 3.23 -10.22
N MET A 47 -12.91 2.41 -11.19
CA MET A 47 -12.24 2.26 -12.48
C MET A 47 -13.28 2.35 -13.62
N PRO A 48 -13.09 3.21 -14.64
CA PRO A 48 -11.99 4.20 -14.78
C PRO A 48 -12.00 5.24 -13.66
N ILE A 49 -10.79 5.74 -13.32
CA ILE A 49 -10.63 6.78 -12.31
C ILE A 49 -11.30 8.07 -12.77
N ASP A 50 -12.08 8.69 -11.89
CA ASP A 50 -12.63 10.03 -12.11
C ASP A 50 -11.59 11.08 -11.75
N ASN A 51 -11.11 11.82 -12.75
CA ASN A 51 -10.17 12.93 -12.60
C ASN A 51 -10.86 14.30 -12.41
N SER A 52 -12.17 14.33 -12.20
CA SER A 52 -12.87 15.59 -11.92
C SER A 52 -12.44 16.18 -10.58
N SER A 53 -12.65 17.47 -10.41
CA SER A 53 -12.34 18.15 -9.14
C SER A 53 -13.19 17.64 -7.95
N ALA A 54 -14.34 17.04 -8.22
CA ALA A 54 -15.19 16.43 -7.21
C ALA A 54 -14.62 15.12 -6.65
N ALA A 55 -13.70 14.50 -7.39
CA ALA A 55 -13.04 13.25 -7.01
C ALA A 55 -11.72 13.46 -6.24
N ASP A 56 -11.52 14.64 -5.65
CA ASP A 56 -10.30 14.98 -4.93
C ASP A 56 -10.09 14.07 -3.69
N ALA A 57 -8.94 13.43 -3.61
CA ALA A 57 -8.58 12.55 -2.50
C ALA A 57 -8.55 13.26 -1.15
N ALA A 58 -8.35 14.58 -1.10
CA ALA A 58 -8.44 15.35 0.15
C ALA A 58 -9.86 15.27 0.74
N GLN A 59 -10.88 15.15 -0.09
CA GLN A 59 -12.27 14.90 0.35
C GLN A 59 -12.47 13.45 0.81
N ARG A 60 -11.59 12.56 0.43
CA ARG A 60 -11.56 11.15 0.80
C ARG A 60 -10.61 10.84 1.95
N ALA A 61 -9.88 11.82 2.46
CA ALA A 61 -8.87 11.62 3.51
C ALA A 61 -9.43 10.98 4.80
N GLY A 62 -10.75 11.10 5.05
CA GLY A 62 -11.46 10.33 6.08
C GLY A 62 -11.86 8.93 5.64
N LEU A 63 -11.63 8.59 4.40
CA LEU A 63 -12.00 7.34 3.75
C LEU A 63 -10.77 6.42 3.53
N VAL A 64 -9.76 6.56 4.34
CA VAL A 64 -8.64 5.60 4.52
C VAL A 64 -9.17 4.17 4.74
N LYS A 65 -10.45 4.04 4.91
CA LYS A 65 -11.25 2.83 4.93
C LYS A 65 -11.59 2.29 3.54
N HIS A 66 -11.16 2.92 2.45
CA HIS A 66 -11.16 2.26 1.17
C HIS A 66 -10.19 1.11 1.29
N ASN A 67 -10.78 0.11 1.74
CA ASN A 67 -10.24 -1.19 1.82
C ASN A 67 -10.16 -1.70 0.39
N ASN A 68 -9.22 -1.17 -0.35
CA ASN A 68 -8.82 -1.78 -1.60
C ASN A 68 -8.37 -3.24 -1.37
N TYR A 69 -8.37 -3.66 -0.11
CA TYR A 69 -8.02 -4.99 0.32
C TYR A 69 -9.17 -6.01 0.25
N VAL A 70 -10.37 -5.60 -0.08
CA VAL A 70 -11.55 -6.49 -0.05
C VAL A 70 -12.35 -6.50 -1.35
N GLY A 71 -11.76 -6.11 -2.46
CA GLY A 71 -12.40 -6.23 -3.78
C GLY A 71 -13.71 -5.44 -3.94
N ASN A 72 -13.85 -4.32 -3.25
CA ASN A 72 -15.11 -3.59 -3.15
C ASN A 72 -15.38 -2.62 -4.30
N GLY A 73 -14.97 -2.92 -5.50
CA GLY A 73 -15.50 -2.19 -6.62
C GLY A 73 -14.53 -1.35 -7.43
N GLY A 74 -13.25 -1.62 -7.32
CA GLY A 74 -12.28 -1.07 -8.25
C GLY A 74 -11.80 0.33 -7.87
N GLY A 75 -10.68 0.39 -7.22
CA GLY A 75 -9.98 1.62 -6.89
C GLY A 75 -8.50 1.39 -6.77
N SER A 76 -7.80 2.40 -6.28
CA SER A 76 -6.38 2.30 -6.00
C SER A 76 -6.00 3.06 -4.73
N THR A 77 -4.92 2.65 -4.10
CA THR A 77 -4.30 3.39 -3.00
C THR A 77 -2.82 3.54 -3.26
N PHE A 78 -2.31 4.76 -3.16
CA PHE A 78 -0.89 5.05 -3.21
C PHE A 78 -0.40 5.42 -1.81
N ARG A 79 0.59 4.66 -1.31
CA ARG A 79 1.16 4.82 0.04
C ARG A 79 2.66 4.85 -0.01
N ILE A 80 3.25 5.58 0.95
CA ILE A 80 4.67 5.47 1.28
C ILE A 80 4.76 4.92 2.70
N ASN A 81 5.37 3.76 2.86
CA ASN A 81 5.56 3.11 4.16
C ASN A 81 7.02 3.21 4.61
N GLU A 82 7.21 3.43 5.89
CA GLU A 82 8.49 3.32 6.60
C GLU A 82 8.44 2.09 7.50
N TRP A 83 9.47 1.27 7.44
CA TRP A 83 9.62 0.00 8.14
C TRP A 83 10.82 0.11 9.07
N ALA A 84 10.57 0.22 10.36
CA ALA A 84 11.65 0.25 11.34
C ALA A 84 12.38 -1.11 11.39
N PRO A 85 13.68 -1.13 11.76
CA PRO A 85 14.37 -2.39 12.05
C PRO A 85 13.61 -3.23 13.06
N GLY A 86 13.44 -4.52 12.76
CA GLY A 86 12.80 -5.46 13.68
C GLY A 86 11.31 -5.19 13.96
N HIS A 87 10.62 -4.45 13.09
CA HIS A 87 9.17 -4.25 13.21
C HIS A 87 8.40 -5.58 13.25
N ALA A 88 7.18 -5.54 13.77
CA ALA A 88 6.32 -6.73 13.84
C ALA A 88 6.06 -7.32 12.44
N ARG A 89 6.03 -8.64 12.35
CA ARG A 89 5.70 -9.36 11.11
C ARG A 89 4.20 -9.25 10.85
N PHE A 90 3.86 -8.96 9.63
CA PHE A 90 2.48 -8.85 9.18
C PHE A 90 2.31 -9.71 7.92
N THR A 91 2.06 -11.00 8.13
CA THR A 91 1.85 -11.96 7.03
C THR A 91 0.41 -11.87 6.56
N HIS A 92 0.22 -11.56 5.29
CA HIS A 92 -1.11 -11.35 4.74
C HIS A 92 -1.16 -11.59 3.23
N ARG A 93 -2.37 -11.66 2.71
CA ARG A 93 -2.70 -11.62 1.29
C ARG A 93 -3.87 -10.69 1.08
N THR A 94 -3.86 -9.98 -0.04
CA THR A 94 -4.92 -9.04 -0.44
C THR A 94 -5.40 -9.33 -1.85
N GLU A 95 -6.66 -9.00 -2.13
CA GLU A 95 -7.24 -9.04 -3.47
C GLU A 95 -6.85 -7.76 -4.22
N THR A 96 -5.54 -7.53 -4.30
CA THR A 96 -4.94 -6.41 -5.03
C THR A 96 -3.78 -6.89 -5.91
N MET A 97 -3.50 -6.11 -6.92
CA MET A 97 -2.21 -6.12 -7.61
C MET A 97 -1.45 -4.88 -7.17
N ASP A 98 -0.25 -5.10 -6.63
CA ASP A 98 0.53 -4.00 -6.07
C ASP A 98 1.79 -3.76 -6.90
N TYR A 99 2.07 -2.51 -7.22
CA TYR A 99 3.38 -2.07 -7.67
C TYR A 99 4.13 -1.53 -6.47
N VAL A 100 5.29 -2.12 -6.17
CA VAL A 100 6.10 -1.72 -5.01
C VAL A 100 7.47 -1.28 -5.47
N MET A 101 7.97 -0.18 -4.91
CA MET A 101 9.30 0.35 -5.18
C MET A 101 10.02 0.57 -3.85
N VAL A 102 11.29 0.16 -3.76
CA VAL A 102 12.16 0.49 -2.63
C VAL A 102 12.76 1.87 -2.86
N LEU A 103 12.44 2.83 -1.98
CA LEU A 103 12.89 4.22 -2.07
C LEU A 103 14.14 4.50 -1.24
N SER A 104 14.28 3.83 -0.08
CA SER A 104 15.50 3.89 0.73
C SER A 104 15.63 2.67 1.63
N GLY A 105 16.86 2.39 2.06
CA GLY A 105 17.16 1.20 2.85
C GLY A 105 17.08 -0.09 2.04
N GLU A 106 16.99 -1.20 2.74
CA GLU A 106 16.84 -2.55 2.18
C GLU A 106 15.74 -3.27 2.94
N ILE A 107 15.02 -4.18 2.27
CA ILE A 107 13.93 -4.92 2.89
C ILE A 107 13.79 -6.30 2.26
N ASP A 108 13.43 -7.31 3.05
CA ASP A 108 13.13 -8.63 2.56
C ASP A 108 11.63 -8.77 2.27
N LEU A 109 11.32 -9.42 1.17
CA LEU A 109 9.98 -9.93 0.86
C LEU A 109 10.00 -11.44 1.02
N GLU A 110 9.26 -11.93 2.01
CA GLU A 110 9.17 -13.34 2.35
C GLU A 110 7.82 -13.90 1.94
N PHE A 111 7.81 -15.12 1.39
CA PHE A 111 6.60 -15.83 0.95
C PHE A 111 6.32 -17.06 1.85
N ASP A 112 5.08 -17.54 1.80
CA ASP A 112 4.65 -18.75 2.51
C ASP A 112 5.29 -20.03 1.98
N SER A 113 5.86 -20.01 0.78
CA SER A 113 6.72 -21.09 0.25
C SER A 113 8.06 -21.22 0.95
N GLY A 114 8.45 -20.23 1.76
CA GLY A 114 9.78 -20.10 2.35
C GLY A 114 10.79 -19.36 1.47
N GLU A 115 10.41 -18.97 0.26
CA GLU A 115 11.25 -18.11 -0.57
C GLU A 115 11.38 -16.71 0.04
N VAL A 116 12.58 -16.15 -0.09
CA VAL A 116 12.90 -14.79 0.37
C VAL A 116 13.59 -14.03 -0.75
N VAL A 117 13.13 -12.83 -1.02
CA VAL A 117 13.77 -11.91 -1.96
C VAL A 117 14.29 -10.72 -1.19
N HIS A 118 15.61 -10.50 -1.26
CA HIS A 118 16.24 -9.31 -0.68
C HIS A 118 16.18 -8.15 -1.67
N LEU A 119 15.61 -7.04 -1.26
CA LEU A 119 15.32 -5.88 -2.11
C LEU A 119 16.13 -4.66 -1.65
N LYS A 120 16.61 -3.90 -2.63
CA LYS A 120 17.43 -2.69 -2.48
C LYS A 120 16.76 -1.51 -3.16
N VAL A 121 17.27 -0.33 -2.88
CA VAL A 121 16.82 0.91 -3.53
C VAL A 121 16.80 0.77 -5.05
N GLY A 122 15.67 1.09 -5.65
CA GLY A 122 15.42 1.00 -7.09
C GLY A 122 14.80 -0.32 -7.54
N ASP A 123 14.78 -1.37 -6.70
CA ASP A 123 14.09 -2.60 -7.04
C ASP A 123 12.58 -2.40 -7.06
N ILE A 124 11.93 -3.09 -8.00
CA ILE A 124 10.49 -3.01 -8.24
C ILE A 124 9.90 -4.41 -8.13
N VAL A 125 8.80 -4.51 -7.38
CA VAL A 125 8.02 -5.73 -7.24
C VAL A 125 6.64 -5.54 -7.84
N VAL A 126 6.20 -6.50 -8.64
CA VAL A 126 4.78 -6.66 -9.01
C VAL A 126 4.22 -7.80 -8.17
N GLN A 127 3.46 -7.45 -7.15
CA GLN A 127 2.87 -8.41 -6.22
C GLN A 127 1.44 -8.71 -6.62
N ARG A 128 1.13 -10.00 -6.81
CA ARG A 128 -0.11 -10.47 -7.43
C ARG A 128 -0.95 -11.31 -6.46
N GLY A 129 -1.44 -10.70 -5.37
CA GLY A 129 -2.31 -11.38 -4.41
C GLY A 129 -1.67 -12.63 -3.78
N THR A 130 -0.36 -12.62 -3.56
CA THR A 130 0.38 -13.71 -2.92
C THR A 130 0.40 -13.54 -1.40
N MET A 131 0.50 -14.65 -0.66
CA MET A 131 0.76 -14.61 0.77
C MET A 131 2.20 -14.16 1.01
N HIS A 132 2.38 -13.08 1.76
CA HIS A 132 3.69 -12.46 1.91
C HIS A 132 3.86 -11.72 3.24
N THR A 133 5.11 -11.41 3.53
CA THR A 133 5.54 -10.57 4.66
C THR A 133 6.69 -9.69 4.21
N TRP A 134 6.62 -8.40 4.52
CA TRP A 134 7.74 -7.47 4.38
C TRP A 134 8.52 -7.47 5.70
N VAL A 135 9.85 -7.58 5.65
CA VAL A 135 10.69 -7.70 6.85
C VAL A 135 11.94 -6.85 6.72
N ASN A 136 12.08 -5.85 7.56
CA ASN A 136 13.33 -5.10 7.67
C ASN A 136 14.25 -5.78 8.71
N LYS A 137 15.24 -6.52 8.22
CA LYS A 137 16.29 -7.16 9.02
C LYS A 137 17.53 -6.29 9.19
N GLY A 138 17.54 -5.12 8.56
CA GLY A 138 18.64 -4.16 8.62
C GLY A 138 18.72 -3.43 9.95
N SER A 139 19.61 -2.44 10.02
CA SER A 139 19.82 -1.58 11.19
C SER A 139 19.27 -0.16 11.02
N VAL A 140 18.76 0.16 9.82
CA VAL A 140 18.17 1.46 9.48
C VAL A 140 16.76 1.27 8.92
N PRO A 141 15.88 2.26 9.03
CA PRO A 141 14.57 2.18 8.40
C PRO A 141 14.63 1.96 6.90
N ALA A 142 13.76 1.13 6.36
CA ALA A 142 13.50 1.03 4.93
C ALA A 142 12.25 1.84 4.57
N VAL A 143 12.22 2.41 3.36
CA VAL A 143 11.08 3.15 2.85
C VAL A 143 10.65 2.57 1.50
N THR A 144 9.38 2.28 1.37
CA THR A 144 8.79 1.70 0.16
C THR A 144 7.57 2.51 -0.30
N ALA A 145 7.40 2.60 -1.61
CA ALA A 145 6.16 3.08 -2.22
C ALA A 145 5.30 1.89 -2.62
N PHE A 146 4.00 1.97 -2.35
CA PHE A 146 3.00 0.97 -2.73
C PHE A 146 1.90 1.62 -3.55
N ILE A 147 1.62 1.08 -4.71
CA ILE A 147 0.42 1.40 -5.49
C ILE A 147 -0.41 0.12 -5.53
N LEU A 148 -1.45 0.08 -4.70
CA LEU A 148 -2.38 -1.03 -4.60
C LEU A 148 -3.57 -0.77 -5.52
N ILE A 149 -3.89 -1.74 -6.37
CA ILE A 149 -4.99 -1.67 -7.34
C ILE A 149 -5.90 -2.85 -7.07
N ASP A 150 -7.19 -2.60 -6.86
CA ASP A 150 -8.18 -3.66 -6.67
C ASP A 150 -8.11 -4.67 -7.80
N ALA A 151 -8.12 -5.94 -7.45
CA ALA A 151 -8.03 -7.04 -8.38
C ALA A 151 -9.01 -8.17 -8.02
N LYS A 152 -9.35 -8.96 -9.00
CA LYS A 152 -10.06 -10.21 -8.75
C LYS A 152 -9.15 -11.15 -7.96
N PRO A 153 -9.71 -11.98 -7.08
CA PRO A 153 -8.93 -12.98 -6.37
C PRO A 153 -8.20 -13.90 -7.36
N VAL A 154 -7.01 -14.32 -6.97
CA VAL A 154 -6.28 -15.35 -7.71
C VAL A 154 -7.01 -16.67 -7.53
N GLU A 155 -7.17 -17.43 -8.61
CA GLU A 155 -7.72 -18.78 -8.57
C GLU A 155 -6.59 -19.81 -8.75
N VAL A 156 -6.53 -20.76 -7.82
CA VAL A 156 -5.57 -21.88 -7.88
C VAL A 156 -6.36 -23.19 -7.70
N ASN A 157 -6.30 -24.07 -8.70
CA ASN A 157 -7.00 -25.36 -8.70
C ASN A 157 -8.52 -25.24 -8.42
N GLY A 158 -9.17 -24.23 -8.95
CA GLY A 158 -10.60 -23.97 -8.76
C GLY A 158 -10.98 -23.33 -7.42
N LYS A 159 -9.98 -22.99 -6.59
CA LYS A 159 -10.21 -22.29 -5.30
C LYS A 159 -9.74 -20.84 -5.41
N GLU A 160 -10.61 -19.89 -5.07
CA GLU A 160 -10.26 -18.48 -4.96
C GLU A 160 -9.41 -18.23 -3.71
N MET A 161 -8.31 -17.53 -3.92
CA MET A 161 -7.38 -17.15 -2.86
C MET A 161 -7.76 -15.77 -2.33
N ARG A 162 -8.72 -15.74 -1.40
CA ARG A 162 -9.27 -14.51 -0.82
C ARG A 162 -8.27 -13.79 0.09
N THR A 163 -8.62 -12.54 0.43
CA THR A 163 -7.88 -11.73 1.41
C THR A 163 -7.74 -12.45 2.75
N VAL A 164 -6.54 -12.42 3.30
CA VAL A 164 -6.19 -12.98 4.63
C VAL A 164 -5.38 -11.94 5.39
N PHE A 165 -5.82 -11.59 6.58
CA PHE A 165 -5.06 -10.76 7.52
C PHE A 165 -4.67 -11.57 8.75
N PRO A 166 -3.51 -11.28 9.39
CA PRO A 166 -3.16 -11.92 10.64
C PRO A 166 -4.18 -11.54 11.72
N VAL A 167 -4.58 -12.53 12.51
CA VAL A 167 -5.39 -12.28 13.70
C VAL A 167 -4.47 -11.85 14.83
N PRO A 168 -4.85 -10.90 15.71
CA PRO A 168 -3.97 -10.34 16.75
C PRO A 168 -3.39 -11.37 17.74
N ASP A 169 -3.99 -12.53 17.87
CA ASP A 169 -3.53 -13.63 18.74
C ASP A 169 -2.60 -14.65 18.06
N GLY A 170 -2.18 -14.39 16.82
CA GLY A 170 -1.32 -15.28 16.05
C GLY A 170 -2.03 -16.48 15.40
N SER A 171 -3.33 -16.61 15.54
CA SER A 171 -4.09 -17.62 14.80
C SER A 171 -4.53 -17.05 13.45
N GLN A 172 -4.06 -17.63 12.34
CA GLN A 172 -4.58 -17.34 11.02
C GLN A 172 -5.91 -18.09 10.84
N LYS A 173 -7.03 -17.38 10.84
CA LYS A 173 -8.27 -17.95 10.33
C LYS A 173 -8.30 -17.73 8.81
N ALA A 174 -8.11 -18.81 8.06
CA ALA A 174 -8.62 -18.84 6.70
C ALA A 174 -10.16 -18.89 6.81
N GLU A 175 -10.85 -17.90 6.30
CA GLU A 175 -12.28 -18.04 6.07
C GLU A 175 -12.46 -18.95 4.84
N ASP A 176 -13.16 -20.06 5.07
CA ASP A 176 -13.54 -21.05 4.04
C ASP A 176 -14.53 -20.47 3.04
#